data_3730b55df06e8aad3455b4d7c0776c81
#
_entry.id   3730b55df06e8aad3455b4d7c0776c81
#
_cell.length_a   1.000
_cell.length_b   1.000
_cell.length_c   1.000
_cell.angle_alpha   90.00
_cell.angle_beta   90.00
_cell.angle_gamma   90.00
#
_symmetry.space_group_name_H-M   'P 1'
#
loop_
_entity.id
_entity.type
_entity.pdbx_description
1 polymer ?
#
loop_
_entity_poly.entity_id
_entity_poly.type
_entity_poly.pdbx_seq_one_letter_code
_entity_poly.pdbx_strand_id
1 'polypeptide(L)'
;MYFEQFYLTCLAHASYMIGSEGEAAVVDPQRDVDIYLKAADEQNLKIRHIFETHLHADFVSGHKELAARTGAKIYIGARANAEFPHVPLTDGFEVKMGAVRLRALETPGHTPESVCLVITDEKESSEGKSSESKSAQPCAVLTGDTLFIGDVGRPDLSRTHTPRELAGLLYDSLHEKLLALPDAVKVYPAHGAGSLCGRAMRAERSSTIGTERLTNYALQIASREEFIGQLTTNLPTRPDYFLEDAEINRSGAGTLTELPPLPGLSPAEVQALLQQNANMLDVRPGDEFAAGHVPGSINIALAGQFASWAGGILGIHAKPVLIGDSDAQIEEARLRLTRVGIEDLRGYLAGGVTAWQKAGLPVLKTAQISVQELNQKLGEGSWRALDVVDVRREGEWQAGHIAEVQCRALDTFPQGVPAMDRERPVAVHCKSGYRSMIACSLLERAGHRNVLNVAGGFDAWHAAELPEVAEQLAKA
;
A
#
# COMPACT_ATOMS: atom_id res chain seq x y z
N MET A 1 -2.94 -30.42 -2.13
CA MET A 1 -2.40 -29.20 -1.49
C MET A 1 -3.54 -28.23 -1.20
N TYR A 2 -3.60 -27.62 0.00
CA TYR A 2 -4.42 -26.43 0.27
C TYR A 2 -3.65 -25.19 -0.19
N PHE A 3 -4.35 -24.21 -0.78
CA PHE A 3 -3.76 -22.94 -1.21
C PHE A 3 -4.80 -21.82 -1.11
N GLU A 4 -4.50 -20.79 -0.34
CA GLU A 4 -5.37 -19.62 -0.18
C GLU A 4 -4.57 -18.33 -0.31
N GLN A 5 -5.14 -17.36 -1.05
CA GLN A 5 -4.64 -16.01 -1.17
C GLN A 5 -5.50 -15.07 -0.31
N PHE A 6 -4.87 -14.39 0.64
CA PHE A 6 -5.48 -13.32 1.42
C PHE A 6 -5.12 -11.99 0.78
N TYR A 7 -6.11 -11.22 0.38
CA TYR A 7 -5.88 -9.96 -0.31
C TYR A 7 -6.36 -8.78 0.51
N LEU A 8 -5.43 -7.94 0.94
CA LEU A 8 -5.68 -6.71 1.70
C LEU A 8 -5.81 -5.53 0.74
N THR A 9 -7.04 -5.22 0.34
CA THR A 9 -7.34 -4.22 -0.70
C THR A 9 -6.77 -2.83 -0.41
N CYS A 10 -6.76 -2.39 0.86
CA CYS A 10 -6.29 -1.05 1.24
C CYS A 10 -4.77 -0.83 1.06
N LEU A 11 -3.99 -1.91 0.97
CA LEU A 11 -2.55 -1.89 0.66
C LEU A 11 -2.24 -2.56 -0.68
N ALA A 12 -3.25 -3.10 -1.35
CA ALA A 12 -3.10 -3.95 -2.54
C ALA A 12 -2.13 -5.12 -2.30
N HIS A 13 -2.03 -5.60 -1.06
CA HIS A 13 -1.11 -6.63 -0.61
C HIS A 13 -1.76 -8.01 -0.65
N ALA A 14 -1.02 -9.02 -1.08
CA ALA A 14 -1.40 -10.42 -1.11
C ALA A 14 -0.45 -11.25 -0.26
N SER A 15 -0.99 -11.97 0.71
CA SER A 15 -0.31 -13.01 1.46
C SER A 15 -0.91 -14.38 1.15
N TYR A 16 -0.20 -15.44 1.50
CA TYR A 16 -0.58 -16.78 1.08
C TYR A 16 -0.51 -17.77 2.22
N MET A 17 -1.46 -18.71 2.26
CA MET A 17 -1.37 -19.90 3.10
C MET A 17 -1.31 -21.14 2.21
N ILE A 18 -0.34 -22.00 2.49
CA ILE A 18 -0.13 -23.26 1.79
C ILE A 18 -0.21 -24.37 2.84
N GLY A 19 -1.07 -25.37 2.61
CA GLY A 19 -1.28 -26.46 3.57
C GLY A 19 -1.12 -27.84 2.94
N SER A 20 -0.53 -28.75 3.69
CA SER A 20 -0.39 -30.16 3.31
C SER A 20 -0.27 -31.04 4.56
N GLU A 21 -1.06 -32.12 4.62
CA GLU A 21 -0.96 -33.17 5.64
C GLU A 21 -0.97 -32.67 7.10
N GLY A 22 -1.83 -31.66 7.39
CA GLY A 22 -1.99 -31.12 8.74
C GLY A 22 -1.00 -29.99 9.10
N GLU A 23 -0.08 -29.63 8.22
CA GLU A 23 0.85 -28.52 8.39
C GLU A 23 0.58 -27.39 7.40
N ALA A 24 0.91 -26.15 7.79
CA ALA A 24 0.78 -24.98 6.95
C ALA A 24 2.02 -24.08 6.98
N ALA A 25 2.23 -23.39 5.86
CA ALA A 25 3.11 -22.24 5.71
C ALA A 25 2.29 -20.99 5.43
N VAL A 26 2.69 -19.84 5.99
CA VAL A 26 2.17 -18.52 5.65
C VAL A 26 3.28 -17.71 5.01
N VAL A 27 3.00 -17.03 3.93
CA VAL A 27 3.97 -16.20 3.19
C VAL A 27 3.50 -14.75 3.18
N ASP A 28 4.40 -13.85 3.55
CA ASP A 28 4.21 -12.41 3.65
C ASP A 28 2.98 -12.01 4.49
N PRO A 29 2.90 -12.45 5.78
CA PRO A 29 1.74 -12.21 6.60
C PRO A 29 1.52 -10.72 6.86
N GLN A 30 0.28 -10.25 6.68
CA GLN A 30 -0.11 -8.92 7.11
C GLN A 30 -0.01 -8.76 8.63
N ARG A 31 -0.05 -7.52 9.13
CA ARG A 31 0.13 -7.17 10.53
C ARG A 31 -0.86 -7.86 11.47
N ASP A 32 -2.12 -7.96 11.08
CA ASP A 32 -3.22 -8.58 11.82
C ASP A 32 -3.32 -10.08 11.46
N VAL A 33 -2.72 -10.91 12.28
CA VAL A 33 -2.50 -12.35 12.00
C VAL A 33 -3.69 -13.27 12.28
N ASP A 34 -4.77 -12.78 12.90
CA ASP A 34 -5.93 -13.58 13.29
C ASP A 34 -6.59 -14.29 12.10
N ILE A 35 -6.53 -13.69 10.91
CA ILE A 35 -7.08 -14.30 9.69
C ILE A 35 -6.40 -15.63 9.35
N TYR A 36 -5.08 -15.73 9.54
CA TYR A 36 -4.32 -16.97 9.26
C TYR A 36 -4.59 -18.03 10.31
N LEU A 37 -4.69 -17.63 11.58
CA LEU A 37 -5.00 -18.57 12.67
C LEU A 37 -6.39 -19.16 12.49
N LYS A 38 -7.37 -18.34 12.14
CA LYS A 38 -8.73 -18.77 11.83
C LYS A 38 -8.76 -19.72 10.63
N ALA A 39 -8.12 -19.34 9.51
CA ALA A 39 -8.08 -20.19 8.32
C ALA A 39 -7.38 -21.52 8.59
N ALA A 40 -6.29 -21.53 9.37
CA ALA A 40 -5.60 -22.74 9.75
C ALA A 40 -6.48 -23.67 10.61
N ASP A 41 -7.22 -23.12 11.58
CA ASP A 41 -8.14 -23.86 12.43
C ASP A 41 -9.29 -24.48 11.62
N GLU A 42 -9.93 -23.71 10.74
CA GLU A 42 -11.00 -24.18 9.84
C GLU A 42 -10.56 -25.33 8.93
N GLN A 43 -9.27 -25.38 8.56
CA GLN A 43 -8.69 -26.42 7.70
C GLN A 43 -7.99 -27.53 8.49
N ASN A 44 -8.03 -27.52 9.83
CA ASN A 44 -7.29 -28.42 10.72
C ASN A 44 -5.79 -28.45 10.38
N LEU A 45 -5.20 -27.29 10.09
CA LEU A 45 -3.79 -27.11 9.78
C LEU A 45 -3.05 -26.48 10.96
N LYS A 46 -1.76 -26.82 11.13
CA LYS A 46 -0.88 -26.19 12.10
C LYS A 46 0.15 -25.35 11.35
N ILE A 47 0.16 -24.05 11.56
CA ILE A 47 1.16 -23.15 10.98
C ILE A 47 2.53 -23.49 11.60
N ARG A 48 3.46 -23.96 10.77
CA ARG A 48 4.82 -24.36 11.15
C ARG A 48 5.90 -23.50 10.54
N HIS A 49 5.57 -22.83 9.43
CA HIS A 49 6.50 -22.07 8.62
C HIS A 49 5.91 -20.70 8.29
N ILE A 50 6.72 -19.66 8.41
CA ILE A 50 6.39 -18.29 8.04
C ILE A 50 7.51 -17.82 7.11
N PHE A 51 7.18 -17.37 5.93
CA PHE A 51 8.14 -16.90 4.96
C PHE A 51 7.92 -15.41 4.69
N GLU A 52 9.02 -14.67 4.63
CA GLU A 52 9.07 -13.31 4.09
C GLU A 52 9.81 -13.39 2.75
N THR A 53 9.15 -12.94 1.67
CA THR A 53 9.81 -12.87 0.37
C THR A 53 10.86 -11.77 0.33
N HIS A 54 10.67 -10.72 1.10
CA HIS A 54 11.59 -9.59 1.29
C HIS A 54 11.21 -8.78 2.53
N LEU A 55 12.00 -7.79 2.89
CA LEU A 55 11.62 -6.80 3.90
C LEU A 55 10.66 -5.79 3.27
N HIS A 56 9.37 -5.96 3.53
CA HIS A 56 8.32 -5.08 3.02
C HIS A 56 8.55 -3.64 3.46
N ALA A 57 8.43 -2.71 2.52
CA ALA A 57 8.63 -1.28 2.78
C ALA A 57 7.30 -0.54 2.97
N ASP A 58 6.22 -1.05 2.45
CA ASP A 58 4.91 -0.39 2.41
C ASP A 58 3.95 -0.84 3.51
N PHE A 59 4.35 -1.85 4.30
CA PHE A 59 3.63 -2.27 5.50
C PHE A 59 4.53 -3.01 6.51
N VAL A 60 4.09 -3.02 7.76
CA VAL A 60 4.71 -3.79 8.84
C VAL A 60 4.13 -5.20 8.85
N SER A 61 4.99 -6.20 8.64
CA SER A 61 4.59 -7.61 8.61
C SER A 61 4.26 -8.17 9.99
N GLY A 62 3.34 -9.14 10.02
CA GLY A 62 2.94 -9.88 11.22
C GLY A 62 3.78 -11.10 11.54
N HIS A 63 4.91 -11.33 10.88
CA HIS A 63 5.71 -12.55 10.99
C HIS A 63 6.11 -12.88 12.44
N LYS A 64 6.54 -11.87 13.21
CA LYS A 64 6.94 -12.11 14.63
C LYS A 64 5.73 -12.44 15.51
N GLU A 65 4.63 -11.74 15.35
CA GLU A 65 3.42 -12.04 16.12
C GLU A 65 2.88 -13.43 15.78
N LEU A 66 2.82 -13.76 14.49
CA LEU A 66 2.39 -15.09 14.06
C LEU A 66 3.31 -16.18 14.59
N ALA A 67 4.64 -15.97 14.57
CA ALA A 67 5.61 -16.88 15.16
C ALA A 67 5.43 -17.04 16.68
N ALA A 68 5.22 -15.95 17.41
CA ALA A 68 4.99 -15.97 18.86
C ALA A 68 3.73 -16.78 19.22
N ARG A 69 2.67 -16.67 18.41
CA ARG A 69 1.37 -17.34 18.67
C ARG A 69 1.33 -18.82 18.23
N THR A 70 2.19 -19.21 17.29
CA THR A 70 2.14 -20.56 16.69
C THR A 70 3.35 -21.43 17.01
N GLY A 71 4.46 -20.82 17.42
CA GLY A 71 5.76 -21.48 17.52
C GLY A 71 6.40 -21.78 16.16
N ALA A 72 5.87 -21.21 15.06
CA ALA A 72 6.40 -21.42 13.71
C ALA A 72 7.78 -20.78 13.53
N LYS A 73 8.59 -21.36 12.64
CA LYS A 73 9.88 -20.78 12.25
C LYS A 73 9.67 -19.71 11.19
N ILE A 74 10.41 -18.61 11.31
CA ILE A 74 10.46 -17.55 10.30
C ILE A 74 11.61 -17.84 9.34
N TYR A 75 11.35 -17.65 8.03
CA TYR A 75 12.31 -17.82 6.94
C TYR A 75 12.35 -16.52 6.13
N ILE A 76 13.55 -16.02 5.85
CA ILE A 76 13.77 -14.79 5.07
C ILE A 76 15.08 -14.88 4.32
N GLY A 77 15.24 -14.14 3.22
CA GLY A 77 16.47 -14.11 2.44
C GLY A 77 17.71 -13.84 3.28
N ALA A 78 18.77 -14.61 3.07
CA ALA A 78 19.99 -14.57 3.89
C ALA A 78 20.63 -13.17 3.97
N ARG A 79 20.38 -12.29 2.99
CA ARG A 79 20.91 -10.92 2.94
C ARG A 79 20.05 -9.89 3.69
N ALA A 80 18.92 -10.31 4.30
CA ALA A 80 18.02 -9.39 5.04
C ALA A 80 18.69 -8.79 6.29
N ASN A 81 19.69 -9.46 6.85
CA ASN A 81 20.31 -9.06 8.12
C ASN A 81 19.28 -8.83 9.24
N ALA A 82 18.22 -9.67 9.27
CA ALA A 82 17.15 -9.57 10.23
C ALA A 82 17.64 -9.77 11.67
N GLU A 83 17.14 -8.98 12.62
CA GLU A 83 17.61 -8.97 14.02
C GLU A 83 16.82 -9.91 14.93
N PHE A 84 15.86 -10.64 14.40
CA PHE A 84 15.07 -11.64 15.12
C PHE A 84 15.51 -13.07 14.73
N PRO A 85 15.20 -14.10 15.56
CA PRO A 85 15.50 -15.49 15.23
C PRO A 85 14.81 -15.92 13.93
N HIS A 86 15.59 -16.34 12.94
CA HIS A 86 15.09 -16.77 11.63
C HIS A 86 15.98 -17.86 11.01
N VAL A 87 15.48 -18.51 9.99
CA VAL A 87 16.22 -19.41 9.11
C VAL A 87 16.55 -18.65 7.81
N PRO A 88 17.84 -18.46 7.49
CA PRO A 88 18.22 -17.75 6.28
C PRO A 88 17.93 -18.58 5.02
N LEU A 89 17.22 -18.00 4.07
CA LEU A 89 16.98 -18.57 2.75
C LEU A 89 18.15 -18.23 1.82
N THR A 90 18.77 -19.27 1.29
CA THR A 90 19.77 -19.19 0.21
C THR A 90 19.20 -19.81 -1.06
N ASP A 91 19.86 -19.57 -2.18
CA ASP A 91 19.41 -20.11 -3.48
C ASP A 91 19.31 -21.64 -3.44
N GLY A 92 18.16 -22.19 -3.83
CA GLY A 92 17.90 -23.62 -3.81
C GLY A 92 17.55 -24.21 -2.44
N PHE A 93 17.46 -23.41 -1.36
CA PHE A 93 17.02 -23.91 -0.04
C PHE A 93 15.61 -24.47 -0.12
N GLU A 94 15.38 -25.64 0.45
CA GLU A 94 14.09 -26.33 0.39
C GLU A 94 13.48 -26.56 1.77
N VAL A 95 12.17 -26.33 1.87
CA VAL A 95 11.33 -26.75 3.00
C VAL A 95 10.31 -27.74 2.48
N LYS A 96 10.25 -28.92 3.11
CA LYS A 96 9.24 -29.93 2.83
C LYS A 96 8.17 -29.90 3.91
N MET A 97 6.91 -29.83 3.51
CA MET A 97 5.73 -29.81 4.36
C MET A 97 4.70 -30.79 3.81
N GLY A 98 4.58 -31.97 4.45
CA GLY A 98 3.78 -33.06 3.90
C GLY A 98 4.22 -33.44 2.48
N ALA A 99 3.30 -33.36 1.53
CA ALA A 99 3.55 -33.62 0.11
C ALA A 99 3.93 -32.35 -0.68
N VAL A 100 4.05 -31.20 -0.03
CA VAL A 100 4.42 -29.94 -0.67
C VAL A 100 5.87 -29.60 -0.38
N ARG A 101 6.59 -29.15 -1.39
CA ARG A 101 7.95 -28.64 -1.31
C ARG A 101 7.98 -27.18 -1.75
N LEU A 102 8.56 -26.35 -0.89
CA LEU A 102 8.83 -24.94 -1.13
C LEU A 102 10.32 -24.77 -1.37
N ARG A 103 10.73 -24.28 -2.54
CA ARG A 103 12.13 -24.02 -2.88
C ARG A 103 12.37 -22.53 -3.07
N ALA A 104 13.32 -21.97 -2.34
CA ALA A 104 13.72 -20.58 -2.48
C ALA A 104 14.59 -20.37 -3.73
N LEU A 105 14.34 -19.29 -4.43
CA LEU A 105 15.22 -18.70 -5.44
C LEU A 105 15.64 -17.32 -4.94
N GLU A 106 16.93 -17.05 -4.77
CA GLU A 106 17.38 -15.67 -4.52
C GLU A 106 17.12 -14.82 -5.76
N THR A 107 16.32 -13.80 -5.62
CA THR A 107 15.90 -12.89 -6.71
C THR A 107 16.10 -11.43 -6.32
N PRO A 108 17.36 -11.01 -6.01
CA PRO A 108 17.64 -9.62 -5.66
C PRO A 108 17.25 -8.67 -6.80
N GLY A 109 16.82 -7.45 -6.42
CA GLY A 109 16.48 -6.42 -7.40
C GLY A 109 15.47 -5.42 -6.90
N HIS A 110 14.28 -5.84 -6.46
CA HIS A 110 13.37 -4.97 -5.71
C HIS A 110 14.02 -4.57 -4.37
N THR A 111 14.46 -5.58 -3.64
CA THR A 111 15.37 -5.42 -2.49
C THR A 111 16.58 -6.36 -2.64
N PRO A 112 17.69 -6.11 -1.92
CA PRO A 112 18.89 -6.96 -2.02
C PRO A 112 18.69 -8.41 -1.56
N GLU A 113 17.76 -8.63 -0.63
CA GLU A 113 17.47 -9.92 0.01
C GLU A 113 16.27 -10.65 -0.59
N SER A 114 15.61 -10.09 -1.59
CA SER A 114 14.40 -10.66 -2.20
C SER A 114 14.59 -12.12 -2.61
N VAL A 115 13.56 -12.93 -2.31
CA VAL A 115 13.47 -14.35 -2.71
C VAL A 115 12.11 -14.64 -3.32
N CYS A 116 12.06 -15.53 -4.29
CA CYS A 116 10.83 -16.16 -4.76
C CYS A 116 10.71 -17.58 -4.21
N LEU A 117 9.49 -18.06 -3.98
CA LEU A 117 9.23 -19.39 -3.46
C LEU A 117 8.53 -20.25 -4.51
N VAL A 118 9.24 -21.24 -5.04
CA VAL A 118 8.69 -22.20 -6.01
C VAL A 118 7.97 -23.31 -5.27
N ILE A 119 6.70 -23.53 -5.62
CA ILE A 119 5.83 -24.54 -5.02
C ILE A 119 5.77 -25.78 -5.91
N THR A 120 6.00 -26.95 -5.34
CA THR A 120 5.83 -28.25 -5.99
C THR A 120 4.92 -29.12 -5.16
N ASP A 121 3.80 -29.62 -5.72
CA ASP A 121 2.94 -30.63 -5.12
C ASP A 121 3.37 -32.02 -5.61
N GLU A 122 3.95 -32.82 -4.74
CA GLU A 122 4.46 -34.16 -5.08
C GLU A 122 3.31 -35.17 -5.33
N LYS A 123 2.07 -34.90 -4.89
CA LYS A 123 0.90 -35.77 -5.12
C LYS A 123 0.34 -35.65 -6.53
N GLU A 124 0.22 -34.43 -7.06
CA GLU A 124 -0.30 -34.21 -8.44
C GLU A 124 0.58 -34.85 -9.49
N SER A 125 1.85 -35.08 -9.19
CA SER A 125 2.80 -35.72 -10.11
C SER A 125 2.67 -37.23 -10.16
N SER A 126 2.00 -37.85 -9.19
CA SER A 126 1.84 -39.32 -9.09
C SER A 126 0.55 -39.83 -9.75
N GLU A 127 -0.43 -39.00 -10.00
CA GLU A 127 -1.68 -39.37 -10.64
C GLU A 127 -1.59 -39.20 -12.16
N GLY A 128 -1.17 -40.25 -12.88
CA GLY A 128 -1.39 -40.35 -14.32
C GLY A 128 -0.22 -40.57 -15.26
N LYS A 129 0.98 -41.00 -14.80
CA LYS A 129 2.08 -41.34 -15.71
C LYS A 129 2.80 -42.64 -15.33
N SER A 130 2.96 -43.52 -16.35
CA SER A 130 3.77 -44.72 -16.30
C SER A 130 5.18 -44.49 -15.80
N SER A 131 5.72 -45.50 -15.14
CA SER A 131 6.94 -45.69 -14.36
C SER A 131 8.27 -45.31 -15.04
N GLU A 132 8.46 -44.09 -15.50
CA GLU A 132 9.79 -43.53 -15.73
C GLU A 132 9.90 -42.23 -14.96
N SER A 133 10.89 -42.16 -14.05
CA SER A 133 11.14 -41.15 -13.04
C SER A 133 11.11 -39.72 -13.60
N LYS A 134 9.96 -39.06 -13.59
CA LYS A 134 9.90 -37.61 -13.76
C LYS A 134 9.75 -36.98 -12.38
N SER A 135 10.75 -36.22 -11.93
CA SER A 135 10.67 -35.35 -10.77
C SER A 135 9.39 -34.49 -10.86
N ALA A 136 8.70 -34.31 -9.73
CA ALA A 136 7.53 -33.46 -9.68
C ALA A 136 7.84 -32.06 -10.22
N GLN A 137 6.98 -31.55 -11.12
CA GLN A 137 7.18 -30.24 -11.72
C GLN A 137 6.63 -29.15 -10.83
N PRO A 138 7.24 -27.96 -10.83
CA PRO A 138 6.69 -26.79 -10.15
C PRO A 138 5.28 -26.47 -10.66
N CYS A 139 4.34 -26.18 -9.74
CA CYS A 139 2.96 -25.77 -10.08
C CYS A 139 2.73 -24.26 -9.92
N ALA A 140 3.46 -23.61 -9.02
CA ALA A 140 3.34 -22.17 -8.78
C ALA A 140 4.66 -21.56 -8.29
N VAL A 141 4.76 -20.26 -8.37
CA VAL A 141 5.82 -19.44 -7.76
C VAL A 141 5.20 -18.21 -7.09
N LEU A 142 5.55 -18.00 -5.81
CA LEU A 142 5.27 -16.78 -5.08
C LEU A 142 6.45 -15.84 -5.35
N THR A 143 6.18 -14.75 -6.05
CA THR A 143 7.24 -13.91 -6.61
C THR A 143 7.61 -12.71 -5.74
N GLY A 144 6.91 -12.54 -4.59
CA GLY A 144 7.07 -11.32 -3.83
C GLY A 144 6.88 -10.11 -4.74
N ASP A 145 7.81 -9.18 -4.64
CA ASP A 145 7.85 -7.98 -5.47
C ASP A 145 8.92 -8.06 -6.59
N THR A 146 9.40 -9.26 -6.91
CA THR A 146 10.32 -9.46 -8.05
C THR A 146 9.58 -9.37 -9.38
N LEU A 147 8.41 -10.04 -9.49
CA LEU A 147 7.58 -10.06 -10.70
C LEU A 147 6.11 -9.86 -10.30
N PHE A 148 5.48 -8.82 -10.85
CA PHE A 148 4.04 -8.57 -10.76
C PHE A 148 3.30 -9.03 -12.03
N ILE A 149 1.99 -8.94 -11.99
CA ILE A 149 1.16 -9.17 -13.17
C ILE A 149 1.25 -7.94 -14.08
N GLY A 150 1.98 -8.07 -15.20
CA GLY A 150 2.21 -7.01 -16.17
C GLY A 150 3.28 -5.98 -15.79
N ASP A 151 3.97 -6.14 -14.66
CA ASP A 151 4.97 -5.20 -14.15
C ASP A 151 6.07 -5.92 -13.37
N VAL A 152 7.03 -5.17 -12.84
CA VAL A 152 8.09 -5.63 -11.93
C VAL A 152 8.29 -4.65 -10.79
N GLY A 153 8.92 -5.09 -9.70
CA GLY A 153 9.17 -4.26 -8.54
C GLY A 153 10.10 -3.07 -8.82
N ARG A 154 9.85 -1.96 -8.13
CA ARG A 154 10.71 -0.77 -8.21
C ARG A 154 12.07 -1.04 -7.55
N PRO A 155 13.19 -0.55 -8.16
CA PRO A 155 14.53 -0.89 -7.69
C PRO A 155 15.16 0.17 -6.75
N ASP A 156 14.37 0.96 -6.02
CA ASP A 156 14.87 2.10 -5.23
C ASP A 156 14.56 2.02 -3.73
N LEU A 157 14.34 0.81 -3.22
CA LEU A 157 13.99 0.56 -1.82
C LEU A 157 15.17 0.03 -0.98
N SER A 158 16.39 0.49 -1.27
CA SER A 158 17.59 0.11 -0.51
C SER A 158 18.36 1.33 -0.04
N ARG A 159 18.96 1.22 1.15
CA ARG A 159 19.93 2.21 1.67
C ARG A 159 21.36 1.89 1.27
N THR A 160 21.61 0.68 0.78
CA THR A 160 22.98 0.16 0.53
C THR A 160 23.29 -0.02 -0.96
N HIS A 161 22.28 0.00 -1.83
CA HIS A 161 22.42 -0.16 -3.27
C HIS A 161 21.77 1.01 -4.00
N THR A 162 22.35 1.38 -5.13
CA THR A 162 21.74 2.37 -6.04
C THR A 162 20.59 1.75 -6.83
N PRO A 163 19.63 2.55 -7.30
CA PRO A 163 18.56 2.06 -8.17
C PRO A 163 19.06 1.34 -9.43
N ARG A 164 20.18 1.79 -10.00
CA ARG A 164 20.78 1.15 -11.18
C ARG A 164 21.36 -0.23 -10.87
N GLU A 165 22.02 -0.39 -9.73
CA GLU A 165 22.52 -1.71 -9.28
C GLU A 165 21.37 -2.68 -9.06
N LEU A 166 20.32 -2.25 -8.34
CA LEU A 166 19.16 -3.10 -8.08
C LEU A 166 18.39 -3.43 -9.36
N ALA A 167 18.21 -2.48 -10.29
CA ALA A 167 17.57 -2.76 -11.58
C ALA A 167 18.36 -3.80 -12.38
N GLY A 168 19.68 -3.76 -12.34
CA GLY A 168 20.53 -4.76 -12.98
C GLY A 168 20.39 -6.15 -12.35
N LEU A 169 20.34 -6.23 -11.01
CA LEU A 169 20.10 -7.49 -10.29
C LEU A 169 18.68 -8.02 -10.57
N LEU A 170 17.70 -7.15 -10.69
CA LEU A 170 16.33 -7.53 -11.03
C LEU A 170 16.25 -8.15 -12.43
N TYR A 171 16.92 -7.54 -13.42
CA TYR A 171 17.01 -8.10 -14.76
C TYR A 171 17.59 -9.53 -14.73
N ASP A 172 18.72 -9.72 -14.04
CA ASP A 172 19.39 -11.00 -13.93
C ASP A 172 18.46 -12.03 -13.23
N SER A 173 17.79 -11.65 -12.13
CA SER A 173 16.82 -12.48 -11.41
C SER A 173 15.64 -12.92 -12.26
N LEU A 174 15.09 -12.01 -13.06
CA LEU A 174 13.97 -12.30 -13.96
C LEU A 174 14.38 -13.26 -15.08
N HIS A 175 15.47 -12.96 -15.78
CA HIS A 175 15.87 -13.70 -16.98
C HIS A 175 16.54 -15.03 -16.69
N GLU A 176 17.39 -15.12 -15.66
CA GLU A 176 18.14 -16.32 -15.37
C GLU A 176 17.37 -17.33 -14.48
N LYS A 177 16.43 -16.83 -13.64
CA LYS A 177 15.74 -17.68 -12.66
C LYS A 177 14.25 -17.83 -12.93
N LEU A 178 13.48 -16.74 -13.00
CA LEU A 178 12.03 -16.85 -13.17
C LEU A 178 11.65 -17.31 -14.57
N LEU A 179 12.26 -16.75 -15.61
CA LEU A 179 12.01 -17.17 -16.99
C LEU A 179 12.59 -18.55 -17.34
N ALA A 180 13.38 -19.16 -16.48
CA ALA A 180 13.79 -20.56 -16.61
C ALA A 180 12.72 -21.55 -16.12
N LEU A 181 11.68 -21.07 -15.41
CA LEU A 181 10.56 -21.92 -14.98
C LEU A 181 9.65 -22.24 -16.18
N PRO A 182 8.96 -23.42 -16.17
CA PRO A 182 8.00 -23.78 -17.21
C PRO A 182 6.87 -22.76 -17.36
N ASP A 183 6.40 -22.52 -18.58
CA ASP A 183 5.37 -21.54 -18.90
C ASP A 183 4.04 -21.76 -18.16
N ALA A 184 3.71 -23.00 -17.79
CA ALA A 184 2.50 -23.36 -17.06
C ALA A 184 2.54 -23.01 -15.56
N VAL A 185 3.70 -22.66 -15.00
CA VAL A 185 3.85 -22.31 -13.60
C VAL A 185 3.06 -21.04 -13.30
N LYS A 186 2.15 -21.10 -12.32
CA LYS A 186 1.34 -19.97 -11.91
C LYS A 186 2.19 -18.94 -11.14
N VAL A 187 1.96 -17.66 -11.42
CA VAL A 187 2.63 -16.53 -10.78
C VAL A 187 1.69 -15.88 -9.78
N TYR A 188 2.16 -15.73 -8.54
CA TYR A 188 1.44 -15.11 -7.44
C TYR A 188 2.33 -14.05 -6.77
N PRO A 189 2.16 -12.77 -7.05
CA PRO A 189 2.95 -11.67 -6.48
C PRO A 189 2.45 -11.25 -5.09
N ALA A 190 3.31 -10.56 -4.31
CA ALA A 190 2.91 -9.99 -3.02
C ALA A 190 2.03 -8.73 -3.18
N HIS A 191 2.03 -8.08 -4.33
CA HIS A 191 1.20 -6.90 -4.59
C HIS A 191 0.45 -6.96 -5.91
N GLY A 192 -0.68 -6.23 -5.96
CA GLY A 192 -1.51 -6.04 -7.14
C GLY A 192 -1.71 -4.57 -7.49
N ALA A 193 -2.61 -4.32 -8.45
CA ALA A 193 -2.93 -2.97 -8.90
C ALA A 193 -3.33 -2.04 -7.74
N GLY A 194 -2.67 -0.88 -7.67
CA GLY A 194 -2.86 0.12 -6.63
C GLY A 194 -1.75 0.21 -5.59
N SER A 195 -0.84 -0.78 -5.52
CA SER A 195 0.36 -0.67 -4.69
C SER A 195 1.35 0.36 -5.26
N LEU A 196 2.15 0.95 -4.36
CA LEU A 196 3.22 1.88 -4.68
C LEU A 196 4.54 1.17 -5.06
N CYS A 197 4.56 -0.17 -4.99
CA CYS A 197 5.73 -0.99 -5.31
C CYS A 197 5.93 -1.24 -6.80
N GLY A 198 4.94 -0.93 -7.65
CA GLY A 198 5.01 -1.00 -9.12
C GLY A 198 4.41 0.21 -9.81
N ARG A 199 4.46 0.23 -11.16
CA ARG A 199 4.01 1.37 -11.98
C ARG A 199 2.73 1.08 -12.76
N ALA A 200 2.61 -0.14 -13.32
CA ALA A 200 1.61 -0.50 -14.31
C ALA A 200 1.02 -1.90 -14.08
N MET A 201 0.89 -2.30 -12.82
CA MET A 201 0.31 -3.58 -12.45
C MET A 201 -1.13 -3.73 -12.95
N ARG A 202 -1.43 -4.90 -13.52
CA ARG A 202 -2.80 -5.26 -13.96
C ARG A 202 -3.64 -5.70 -12.76
N ALA A 203 -4.98 -5.71 -12.97
CA ALA A 203 -5.95 -5.98 -11.91
C ALA A 203 -6.08 -7.46 -11.53
N GLU A 204 -5.57 -8.38 -12.35
CA GLU A 204 -5.57 -9.81 -12.09
C GLU A 204 -4.72 -10.14 -10.85
N ARG A 205 -5.09 -11.17 -10.12
CA ARG A 205 -4.41 -11.59 -8.88
C ARG A 205 -3.47 -12.77 -9.07
N SER A 206 -3.41 -13.34 -10.27
CA SER A 206 -2.51 -14.40 -10.66
C SER A 206 -2.31 -14.42 -12.17
N SER A 207 -1.19 -15.00 -12.60
CA SER A 207 -0.85 -15.15 -13.99
C SER A 207 -0.10 -16.48 -14.20
N THR A 208 0.64 -16.62 -15.29
CA THR A 208 1.59 -17.71 -15.51
C THR A 208 2.91 -17.16 -16.06
N ILE A 209 3.99 -17.89 -15.87
CA ILE A 209 5.31 -17.51 -16.43
C ILE A 209 5.20 -17.27 -17.94
N GLY A 210 4.48 -18.14 -18.67
CA GLY A 210 4.29 -17.99 -20.12
C GLY A 210 3.50 -16.72 -20.49
N THR A 211 2.45 -16.39 -19.73
CA THR A 211 1.69 -15.15 -19.96
C THR A 211 2.57 -13.93 -19.70
N GLU A 212 3.27 -13.89 -18.58
CA GLU A 212 4.14 -12.75 -18.25
C GLU A 212 5.30 -12.62 -19.26
N ARG A 213 5.89 -13.72 -19.68
CA ARG A 213 6.90 -13.74 -20.76
C ARG A 213 6.42 -13.03 -22.02
N LEU A 214 5.14 -13.15 -22.37
CA LEU A 214 4.56 -12.62 -23.61
C LEU A 214 3.99 -11.20 -23.46
N THR A 215 3.53 -10.82 -22.28
CA THR A 215 2.69 -9.62 -22.09
C THR A 215 3.24 -8.59 -21.09
N ASN A 216 4.22 -8.97 -20.27
CA ASN A 216 4.81 -8.07 -19.30
C ASN A 216 5.84 -7.17 -20.02
N TYR A 217 5.63 -5.86 -20.01
CA TYR A 217 6.48 -4.92 -20.74
C TYR A 217 7.94 -5.01 -20.34
N ALA A 218 8.21 -5.21 -19.03
CA ALA A 218 9.58 -5.27 -18.52
C ALA A 218 10.33 -6.51 -19.03
N LEU A 219 9.63 -7.65 -19.21
CA LEU A 219 10.20 -8.87 -19.73
C LEU A 219 10.39 -8.85 -21.26
N GLN A 220 9.80 -7.87 -21.96
CA GLN A 220 10.01 -7.65 -23.39
C GLN A 220 11.29 -6.86 -23.69
N ILE A 221 11.90 -6.24 -22.68
CA ILE A 221 13.13 -5.46 -22.84
C ILE A 221 14.32 -6.42 -22.88
N ALA A 222 14.85 -6.67 -24.06
CA ALA A 222 15.93 -7.65 -24.27
C ALA A 222 17.30 -7.17 -23.78
N SER A 223 17.54 -5.85 -23.77
CA SER A 223 18.81 -5.27 -23.35
C SER A 223 18.80 -4.95 -21.85
N ARG A 224 19.79 -5.48 -21.13
CA ARG A 224 19.97 -5.20 -19.68
C ARG A 224 20.12 -3.70 -19.40
N GLU A 225 20.90 -2.99 -20.24
CA GLU A 225 21.10 -1.55 -20.06
C GLU A 225 19.83 -0.74 -20.37
N GLU A 226 19.06 -1.15 -21.36
CA GLU A 226 17.77 -0.54 -21.67
C GLU A 226 16.77 -0.76 -20.51
N PHE A 227 16.69 -1.97 -19.97
CA PHE A 227 15.88 -2.30 -18.79
C PHE A 227 16.25 -1.40 -17.60
N ILE A 228 17.56 -1.31 -17.27
CA ILE A 228 18.05 -0.43 -16.21
C ILE A 228 17.62 1.02 -16.47
N GLY A 229 17.81 1.51 -17.69
CA GLY A 229 17.42 2.87 -18.08
C GLY A 229 15.94 3.13 -17.87
N GLN A 230 15.07 2.24 -18.37
CA GLN A 230 13.62 2.40 -18.26
C GLN A 230 13.13 2.31 -16.80
N LEU A 231 13.65 1.36 -16.02
CA LEU A 231 13.22 1.19 -14.63
C LEU A 231 13.69 2.30 -13.70
N THR A 232 14.79 2.95 -14.00
CA THR A 232 15.36 4.02 -13.15
C THR A 232 14.96 5.43 -13.59
N THR A 233 14.24 5.57 -14.72
CA THR A 233 13.75 6.87 -15.21
C THR A 233 12.33 7.10 -14.70
N ASN A 234 12.00 8.33 -14.27
CA ASN A 234 10.67 8.75 -13.81
C ASN A 234 10.08 7.83 -12.71
N LEU A 235 10.90 7.44 -11.74
CA LEU A 235 10.42 6.70 -10.58
C LEU A 235 9.39 7.54 -9.83
N PRO A 236 8.19 6.98 -9.50
CA PRO A 236 7.23 7.65 -8.65
C PRO A 236 7.86 8.02 -7.30
N THR A 237 7.48 9.16 -6.73
CA THR A 237 7.92 9.57 -5.39
C THR A 237 7.69 8.43 -4.41
N ARG A 238 8.73 8.05 -3.70
CA ARG A 238 8.66 7.05 -2.63
C ARG A 238 8.17 7.73 -1.36
N PRO A 239 7.15 7.18 -0.67
CA PRO A 239 6.78 7.68 0.65
C PRO A 239 7.97 7.56 1.63
N ASP A 240 8.14 8.56 2.49
CA ASP A 240 9.27 8.58 3.43
C ASP A 240 9.22 7.42 4.42
N TYR A 241 8.03 6.99 4.83
CA TYR A 241 7.83 5.89 5.78
C TYR A 241 8.30 4.52 5.26
N PHE A 242 8.47 4.33 3.95
CA PHE A 242 8.89 3.05 3.36
C PHE A 242 10.21 2.53 3.94
N LEU A 243 11.22 3.40 4.07
CA LEU A 243 12.51 2.98 4.62
C LEU A 243 12.44 2.67 6.13
N GLU A 244 11.45 3.24 6.80
CA GLU A 244 11.25 3.04 8.23
C GLU A 244 10.48 1.74 8.48
N ASP A 245 9.44 1.43 7.68
CA ASP A 245 8.73 0.16 7.76
C ASP A 245 9.64 -1.03 7.40
N ALA A 246 10.50 -0.89 6.38
CA ALA A 246 11.51 -1.91 6.09
C ALA A 246 12.46 -2.14 7.28
N GLU A 247 12.83 -1.08 8.01
CA GLU A 247 13.66 -1.19 9.20
C GLU A 247 12.92 -1.83 10.38
N ILE A 248 11.63 -1.50 10.59
CA ILE A 248 10.76 -2.18 11.55
C ILE A 248 10.66 -3.66 11.22
N ASN A 249 10.48 -4.01 9.96
CA ASN A 249 10.43 -5.40 9.51
C ASN A 249 11.76 -6.12 9.71
N ARG A 250 12.89 -5.45 9.52
CA ARG A 250 14.24 -5.99 9.76
C ARG A 250 14.53 -6.26 11.23
N SER A 251 14.16 -5.33 12.11
CA SER A 251 14.31 -5.47 13.56
C SER A 251 13.22 -6.35 14.18
N GLY A 252 12.08 -6.45 13.52
CA GLY A 252 10.88 -7.18 13.90
C GLY A 252 9.98 -6.39 14.84
N ALA A 253 8.78 -6.06 14.37
CA ALA A 253 7.75 -5.34 15.13
C ALA A 253 7.38 -6.03 16.45
N GLY A 254 6.99 -5.26 17.46
CA GLY A 254 6.35 -5.76 18.67
C GLY A 254 5.00 -6.43 18.37
N THR A 255 4.39 -7.10 19.33
CA THR A 255 3.08 -7.75 19.12
C THR A 255 1.94 -6.75 19.31
N LEU A 256 0.85 -6.92 18.55
CA LEU A 256 -0.33 -6.06 18.70
C LEU A 256 -1.01 -6.21 20.06
N THR A 257 -0.86 -7.39 20.68
CA THR A 257 -1.39 -7.68 22.03
C THR A 257 -0.69 -6.91 23.14
N GLU A 258 0.51 -6.39 22.89
CA GLU A 258 1.28 -5.57 23.85
C GLU A 258 0.96 -4.08 23.74
N LEU A 259 0.18 -3.66 22.72
CA LEU A 259 -0.20 -2.25 22.59
C LEU A 259 -1.11 -1.82 23.74
N PRO A 260 -0.81 -0.68 24.41
CA PRO A 260 -1.62 -0.20 25.52
C PRO A 260 -3.04 0.15 25.07
N PRO A 261 -4.06 0.05 25.95
CA PRO A 261 -5.40 0.51 25.63
C PRO A 261 -5.39 1.97 25.16
N LEU A 262 -6.18 2.28 24.10
CA LEU A 262 -6.28 3.64 23.59
C LEU A 262 -7.21 4.46 24.49
N PRO A 263 -6.75 5.57 25.13
CA PRO A 263 -7.58 6.35 26.05
C PRO A 263 -8.61 7.19 25.28
N GLY A 264 -9.85 7.20 25.79
CA GLY A 264 -10.86 8.17 25.38
C GLY A 264 -10.60 9.52 26.02
N LEU A 265 -10.42 10.56 25.22
CA LEU A 265 -10.13 11.93 25.67
C LEU A 265 -11.40 12.79 25.63
N SER A 266 -11.60 13.61 26.65
CA SER A 266 -12.66 14.61 26.65
C SER A 266 -12.39 15.72 25.60
N PRO A 267 -13.43 16.45 25.16
CA PRO A 267 -13.24 17.60 24.27
C PRO A 267 -12.25 18.65 24.78
N ALA A 268 -12.18 18.86 26.10
CA ALA A 268 -11.25 19.82 26.71
C ALA A 268 -9.78 19.33 26.60
N GLU A 269 -9.53 18.03 26.81
CA GLU A 269 -8.20 17.44 26.63
C GLU A 269 -7.75 17.49 25.19
N VAL A 270 -8.65 17.17 24.24
CA VAL A 270 -8.35 17.26 22.79
C VAL A 270 -8.07 18.72 22.40
N GLN A 271 -8.84 19.69 22.92
CA GLN A 271 -8.58 21.12 22.69
C GLN A 271 -7.20 21.55 23.20
N ALA A 272 -6.80 21.09 24.38
CA ALA A 272 -5.47 21.37 24.92
C ALA A 272 -4.35 20.77 24.06
N LEU A 273 -4.53 19.54 23.52
CA LEU A 273 -3.59 18.91 22.60
C LEU A 273 -3.53 19.65 21.25
N LEU A 274 -4.65 20.14 20.77
CA LEU A 274 -4.74 20.93 19.52
C LEU A 274 -3.92 22.23 19.64
N GLN A 275 -3.99 22.91 20.80
CA GLN A 275 -3.18 24.10 21.09
C GLN A 275 -1.67 23.82 21.13
N GLN A 276 -1.29 22.56 21.34
CA GLN A 276 0.10 22.06 21.27
C GLN A 276 0.48 21.55 19.89
N ASN A 277 -0.32 21.84 18.84
CA ASN A 277 -0.14 21.37 17.47
C ASN A 277 -0.14 19.83 17.31
N ALA A 278 -0.83 19.09 18.19
CA ALA A 278 -0.99 17.66 18.01
C ALA A 278 -1.77 17.35 16.71
N ASN A 279 -1.45 16.22 16.11
CA ASN A 279 -2.16 15.74 14.92
C ASN A 279 -3.53 15.19 15.34
N MET A 280 -4.60 15.74 14.77
CA MET A 280 -5.96 15.21 14.88
C MET A 280 -6.28 14.50 13.56
N LEU A 281 -6.53 13.20 13.62
CA LEU A 281 -6.84 12.38 12.46
C LEU A 281 -8.32 12.01 12.48
N ASP A 282 -9.10 12.64 11.61
CA ASP A 282 -10.52 12.35 11.42
C ASP A 282 -10.68 11.24 10.38
N VAL A 283 -11.19 10.09 10.83
CA VAL A 283 -11.31 8.87 10.02
C VAL A 283 -12.70 8.67 9.41
N ARG A 284 -13.61 9.64 9.62
CA ARG A 284 -14.96 9.61 9.09
C ARG A 284 -14.98 9.79 7.57
N PRO A 285 -16.07 9.41 6.90
CA PRO A 285 -16.30 9.74 5.49
C PRO A 285 -16.10 11.23 5.19
N GLY A 286 -15.59 11.53 3.99
CA GLY A 286 -15.26 12.92 3.61
C GLY A 286 -16.47 13.88 3.58
N ASP A 287 -17.66 13.37 3.29
CA ASP A 287 -18.92 14.14 3.34
C ASP A 287 -19.34 14.49 4.78
N GLU A 288 -19.16 13.57 5.71
CA GLU A 288 -19.40 13.83 7.14
C GLU A 288 -18.37 14.81 7.70
N PHE A 289 -17.09 14.67 7.34
CA PHE A 289 -16.07 15.65 7.66
C PHE A 289 -16.44 17.04 7.11
N ALA A 290 -16.82 17.12 5.84
CA ALA A 290 -17.21 18.37 5.20
C ALA A 290 -18.43 19.03 5.87
N ALA A 291 -19.40 18.25 6.35
CA ALA A 291 -20.57 18.73 7.07
C ALA A 291 -20.24 19.34 8.44
N GLY A 292 -19.13 18.90 9.06
CA GLY A 292 -18.65 19.47 10.31
C GLY A 292 -17.50 18.69 10.94
N HIS A 293 -16.39 19.38 11.24
CA HIS A 293 -15.19 18.76 11.80
C HIS A 293 -14.50 19.64 12.85
N VAL A 294 -13.61 19.03 13.62
CA VAL A 294 -12.75 19.72 14.59
C VAL A 294 -11.72 20.58 13.81
N PRO A 295 -11.60 21.90 14.12
CA PRO A 295 -10.65 22.76 13.43
C PRO A 295 -9.21 22.22 13.49
N GLY A 296 -8.53 22.20 12.33
CA GLY A 296 -7.16 21.71 12.20
C GLY A 296 -6.98 20.18 12.18
N SER A 297 -8.10 19.42 12.17
CA SER A 297 -8.04 17.98 11.92
C SER A 297 -7.74 17.68 10.45
N ILE A 298 -7.03 16.57 10.22
CA ILE A 298 -6.74 16.02 8.90
C ILE A 298 -7.75 14.91 8.65
N ASN A 299 -8.47 14.96 7.55
CA ASN A 299 -9.38 13.87 7.17
C ASN A 299 -8.67 12.85 6.31
N ILE A 300 -8.61 11.62 6.78
CA ILE A 300 -8.26 10.44 5.97
C ILE A 300 -9.31 9.38 6.29
N ALA A 301 -10.32 9.27 5.43
CA ALA A 301 -11.41 8.35 5.67
C ALA A 301 -10.94 6.88 5.65
N LEU A 302 -11.57 6.02 6.47
CA LEU A 302 -11.25 4.59 6.54
C LEU A 302 -11.46 3.86 5.20
N ALA A 303 -12.30 4.38 4.32
CA ALA A 303 -12.42 3.85 2.97
C ALA A 303 -11.12 4.03 2.17
N GLY A 304 -10.91 3.22 1.15
CA GLY A 304 -9.75 3.34 0.25
C GLY A 304 -8.41 2.98 0.92
N GLN A 305 -7.36 3.70 0.55
CA GLN A 305 -5.97 3.46 0.97
C GLN A 305 -5.61 4.22 2.26
N PHE A 306 -6.45 4.10 3.30
CA PHE A 306 -6.31 4.82 4.56
C PHE A 306 -4.89 4.72 5.15
N ALA A 307 -4.38 3.49 5.33
CA ALA A 307 -3.09 3.25 5.96
C ALA A 307 -1.94 3.90 5.18
N SER A 308 -1.88 3.68 3.86
CA SER A 308 -0.84 4.26 3.01
C SER A 308 -0.85 5.79 3.03
N TRP A 309 -2.05 6.42 3.01
CA TRP A 309 -2.15 7.88 3.09
C TRP A 309 -1.79 8.39 4.48
N ALA A 310 -2.19 7.68 5.55
CA ALA A 310 -1.81 8.05 6.92
C ALA A 310 -0.29 7.99 7.10
N GLY A 311 0.36 6.91 6.67
CA GLY A 311 1.82 6.79 6.69
C GLY A 311 2.51 7.89 5.88
N GLY A 312 2.03 8.14 4.65
CA GLY A 312 2.60 9.16 3.77
C GLY A 312 2.41 10.61 4.24
N ILE A 313 1.27 10.93 4.87
CA ILE A 313 0.95 12.30 5.31
C ILE A 313 1.46 12.59 6.72
N LEU A 314 1.32 11.65 7.64
CA LEU A 314 1.66 11.86 9.06
C LEU A 314 3.10 11.42 9.39
N GLY A 315 3.62 10.42 8.69
CA GLY A 315 4.84 9.71 9.06
C GLY A 315 4.64 8.78 10.25
N ILE A 316 5.49 7.77 10.41
CA ILE A 316 5.33 6.72 11.44
C ILE A 316 5.57 7.21 12.87
N HIS A 317 6.29 8.31 13.04
CA HIS A 317 6.53 8.90 14.36
C HIS A 317 5.42 9.85 14.83
N ALA A 318 4.36 10.00 14.02
CA ALA A 318 3.20 10.77 14.41
C ALA A 318 2.50 10.10 15.61
N LYS A 319 1.98 10.94 16.52
CA LYS A 319 1.17 10.51 17.66
C LYS A 319 -0.21 11.14 17.56
N PRO A 320 -1.05 10.68 16.60
CA PRO A 320 -2.33 11.32 16.36
C PRO A 320 -3.34 11.04 17.47
N VAL A 321 -4.31 11.96 17.62
CA VAL A 321 -5.58 11.72 18.30
C VAL A 321 -6.60 11.36 17.22
N LEU A 322 -7.30 10.23 17.40
CA LEU A 322 -8.31 9.79 16.44
C LEU A 322 -9.65 10.48 16.68
N ILE A 323 -10.36 10.77 15.60
CA ILE A 323 -11.74 11.26 15.60
C ILE A 323 -12.56 10.35 14.71
N GLY A 324 -13.59 9.74 15.29
CA GLY A 324 -14.54 8.85 14.60
C GLY A 324 -15.88 8.91 15.29
N ASP A 325 -16.90 8.28 14.70
CA ASP A 325 -18.27 8.32 15.22
C ASP A 325 -18.63 7.09 16.08
N SER A 326 -17.76 6.08 16.12
CA SER A 326 -17.97 4.88 16.94
C SER A 326 -16.65 4.26 17.38
N ASP A 327 -16.69 3.51 18.50
CA ASP A 327 -15.55 2.74 18.99
C ASP A 327 -15.04 1.74 17.94
N ALA A 328 -15.94 1.16 17.13
CA ALA A 328 -15.57 0.24 16.06
C ALA A 328 -14.72 0.94 14.98
N GLN A 329 -15.05 2.17 14.58
CA GLN A 329 -14.22 2.95 13.66
C GLN A 329 -12.86 3.30 14.28
N ILE A 330 -12.81 3.62 15.56
CA ILE A 330 -11.57 3.92 16.27
C ILE A 330 -10.64 2.71 16.31
N GLU A 331 -11.17 1.53 16.68
CA GLU A 331 -10.38 0.30 16.72
C GLU A 331 -9.92 -0.14 15.31
N GLU A 332 -10.76 0.00 14.30
CA GLU A 332 -10.39 -0.26 12.91
C GLU A 332 -9.29 0.70 12.42
N ALA A 333 -9.41 1.99 12.73
CA ALA A 333 -8.37 2.98 12.41
C ALA A 333 -7.06 2.64 13.09
N ARG A 334 -7.11 2.33 14.39
CA ARG A 334 -5.95 1.92 15.18
C ARG A 334 -5.24 0.72 14.54
N LEU A 335 -5.98 -0.35 14.24
CA LEU A 335 -5.43 -1.55 13.60
C LEU A 335 -4.79 -1.23 12.24
N ARG A 336 -5.45 -0.43 11.42
CA ARG A 336 -4.92 -0.08 10.09
C ARG A 336 -3.69 0.83 10.16
N LEU A 337 -3.57 1.67 11.17
CA LEU A 337 -2.38 2.50 11.42
C LEU A 337 -1.17 1.64 11.80
N THR A 338 -1.36 0.57 12.57
CA THR A 338 -0.25 -0.34 12.91
C THR A 338 0.30 -1.07 11.68
N ARG A 339 -0.48 -1.22 10.62
CA ARG A 339 -0.02 -1.82 9.35
C ARG A 339 1.06 -0.97 8.65
N VAL A 340 1.16 0.30 8.98
CA VAL A 340 2.16 1.24 8.44
C VAL A 340 2.99 1.87 9.56
N GLY A 341 3.28 1.13 10.61
CA GLY A 341 4.19 1.52 11.69
C GLY A 341 3.70 2.63 12.63
N ILE A 342 2.47 3.16 12.48
CA ILE A 342 1.92 4.17 13.39
C ILE A 342 1.24 3.46 14.56
N GLU A 343 1.99 3.21 15.63
CA GLU A 343 1.52 2.47 16.83
C GLU A 343 1.32 3.37 18.04
N ASP A 344 2.00 4.53 18.12
CA ASP A 344 1.94 5.45 19.26
C ASP A 344 0.82 6.50 19.08
N LEU A 345 -0.38 6.15 19.52
CA LEU A 345 -1.55 7.04 19.47
C LEU A 345 -1.75 7.73 20.82
N ARG A 346 -2.09 9.03 20.83
CA ARG A 346 -2.36 9.78 22.06
C ARG A 346 -3.72 9.45 22.69
N GLY A 347 -4.66 8.95 21.91
CA GLY A 347 -6.03 8.66 22.31
C GLY A 347 -7.02 8.93 21.19
N TYR A 348 -8.29 8.98 21.54
CA TYR A 348 -9.36 9.35 20.62
C TYR A 348 -10.35 10.32 21.29
N LEU A 349 -11.04 11.14 20.48
CA LEU A 349 -12.09 12.05 20.96
C LEU A 349 -13.32 11.24 21.41
N ALA A 350 -13.52 11.09 22.70
CA ALA A 350 -14.65 10.35 23.26
C ALA A 350 -15.98 11.02 22.88
N GLY A 351 -16.89 10.26 22.24
CA GLY A 351 -18.16 10.75 21.72
C GLY A 351 -18.05 11.58 20.43
N GLY A 352 -16.89 11.59 19.78
CA GLY A 352 -16.67 12.14 18.45
C GLY A 352 -16.99 13.64 18.34
N VAL A 353 -17.25 14.09 17.11
CA VAL A 353 -17.57 15.49 16.83
C VAL A 353 -18.87 15.95 17.52
N THR A 354 -19.78 15.03 17.80
CA THR A 354 -21.01 15.33 18.57
C THR A 354 -20.69 15.78 20.00
N ALA A 355 -19.75 15.13 20.68
CA ALA A 355 -19.33 15.55 22.03
C ALA A 355 -18.59 16.90 21.99
N TRP A 356 -17.76 17.12 20.96
CA TRP A 356 -17.07 18.39 20.71
C TRP A 356 -18.06 19.56 20.57
N GLN A 357 -19.09 19.37 19.75
CA GLN A 357 -20.16 20.36 19.56
C GLN A 357 -20.95 20.64 20.85
N LYS A 358 -21.31 19.60 21.59
CA LYS A 358 -22.02 19.73 22.88
C LYS A 358 -21.21 20.48 23.93
N ALA A 359 -19.87 20.41 23.85
CA ALA A 359 -18.98 21.20 24.69
C ALA A 359 -18.89 22.70 24.29
N GLY A 360 -19.63 23.13 23.27
CA GLY A 360 -19.63 24.51 22.78
C GLY A 360 -18.37 24.91 22.02
N LEU A 361 -17.59 23.94 21.56
CA LEU A 361 -16.34 24.18 20.84
C LEU A 361 -16.60 24.43 19.35
N PRO A 362 -15.73 25.21 18.66
CA PRO A 362 -15.95 25.59 17.26
C PRO A 362 -15.87 24.38 16.33
N VAL A 363 -16.71 24.38 15.31
CA VAL A 363 -16.74 23.39 14.23
C VAL A 363 -16.56 24.10 12.91
N LEU A 364 -15.66 23.60 12.08
CA LEU A 364 -15.49 24.05 10.70
C LEU A 364 -16.27 23.18 9.74
N LYS A 365 -16.48 23.70 8.52
CA LYS A 365 -17.09 23.00 7.40
C LYS A 365 -16.26 23.23 6.15
N THR A 366 -16.05 22.18 5.37
CA THR A 366 -15.46 22.30 4.04
C THR A 366 -16.56 22.41 3.00
N ALA A 367 -16.57 23.50 2.23
CA ALA A 367 -17.56 23.67 1.19
C ALA A 367 -17.36 22.61 0.08
N GLN A 368 -18.48 22.16 -0.50
CA GLN A 368 -18.46 21.24 -1.63
C GLN A 368 -19.13 21.88 -2.83
N ILE A 369 -18.58 21.67 -4.01
CA ILE A 369 -19.17 22.09 -5.29
C ILE A 369 -19.26 20.91 -6.24
N SER A 370 -20.27 20.93 -7.12
CA SER A 370 -20.40 19.96 -8.19
C SER A 370 -19.44 20.27 -9.35
N VAL A 371 -19.19 19.28 -10.20
CA VAL A 371 -18.40 19.50 -11.43
C VAL A 371 -19.08 20.46 -12.39
N GLN A 372 -20.43 20.53 -12.40
CA GLN A 372 -21.19 21.48 -13.20
C GLN A 372 -21.00 22.93 -12.71
N GLU A 373 -21.06 23.14 -11.38
CA GLU A 373 -20.80 24.47 -10.78
C GLU A 373 -19.35 24.91 -11.02
N LEU A 374 -18.38 23.99 -10.94
CA LEU A 374 -17.00 24.28 -11.26
C LEU A 374 -16.85 24.67 -12.73
N ASN A 375 -17.44 23.90 -13.66
CA ASN A 375 -17.39 24.21 -15.09
C ASN A 375 -18.03 25.57 -15.42
N GLN A 376 -19.16 25.88 -14.80
CA GLN A 376 -19.79 27.19 -14.95
C GLN A 376 -18.86 28.33 -14.51
N LYS A 377 -18.24 28.20 -13.32
CA LYS A 377 -17.28 29.19 -12.81
C LYS A 377 -16.07 29.39 -13.73
N LEU A 378 -15.56 28.30 -14.31
CA LEU A 378 -14.46 28.34 -15.28
C LEU A 378 -14.89 29.07 -16.57
N GLY A 379 -16.08 28.75 -17.10
CA GLY A 379 -16.63 29.35 -18.34
C GLY A 379 -16.96 30.87 -18.22
N GLU A 380 -17.35 31.32 -17.04
CA GLU A 380 -17.67 32.75 -16.78
C GLU A 380 -16.42 33.65 -16.63
N GLY A 381 -15.20 33.06 -16.76
CA GLY A 381 -13.95 33.76 -16.52
C GLY A 381 -13.70 34.11 -15.05
N SER A 382 -14.55 33.63 -14.14
CA SER A 382 -14.41 33.79 -12.69
C SER A 382 -13.23 32.96 -12.11
N TRP A 383 -12.62 32.08 -12.92
CA TRP A 383 -11.40 31.37 -12.59
C TRP A 383 -10.24 32.30 -12.19
N ARG A 384 -10.24 33.56 -12.65
CA ARG A 384 -9.24 34.55 -12.21
C ARG A 384 -9.32 34.87 -10.72
N ALA A 385 -10.42 34.54 -10.07
CA ALA A 385 -10.63 34.70 -8.63
C ALA A 385 -10.68 33.36 -7.86
N LEU A 386 -10.53 32.21 -8.54
CA LEU A 386 -10.58 30.85 -7.97
C LEU A 386 -9.35 30.09 -8.44
N ASP A 387 -8.57 29.56 -7.51
CA ASP A 387 -7.53 28.59 -7.83
C ASP A 387 -8.16 27.19 -7.95
N VAL A 388 -7.79 26.43 -8.97
CA VAL A 388 -8.24 25.04 -9.11
C VAL A 388 -7.01 24.12 -9.12
N VAL A 389 -7.04 23.12 -8.26
CA VAL A 389 -5.90 22.21 -8.04
C VAL A 389 -6.32 20.76 -8.25
N ASP A 390 -5.64 20.08 -9.16
CA ASP A 390 -5.71 18.63 -9.33
C ASP A 390 -4.66 17.96 -8.45
N VAL A 391 -5.10 17.17 -7.47
CA VAL A 391 -4.19 16.47 -6.54
C VAL A 391 -3.94 15.02 -6.94
N ARG A 392 -4.23 14.67 -8.19
CA ARG A 392 -3.86 13.37 -8.77
C ARG A 392 -2.36 13.34 -9.06
N ARG A 393 -1.85 12.14 -9.31
CA ARG A 393 -0.47 11.97 -9.74
C ARG A 393 -0.27 12.50 -11.16
N GLU A 394 0.97 12.90 -11.46
CA GLU A 394 1.35 13.46 -12.76
C GLU A 394 0.89 12.60 -13.95
N GLY A 395 1.09 11.26 -13.90
CA GLY A 395 0.65 10.38 -14.98
C GLY A 395 -0.87 10.31 -15.16
N GLU A 396 -1.66 10.46 -14.07
CA GLU A 396 -3.12 10.55 -14.16
C GLU A 396 -3.55 11.89 -14.80
N TRP A 397 -2.82 12.95 -14.49
CA TRP A 397 -3.07 14.29 -15.04
C TRP A 397 -2.72 14.37 -16.52
N GLN A 398 -1.57 13.82 -16.92
CA GLN A 398 -1.16 13.78 -18.34
C GLN A 398 -2.11 12.96 -19.21
N ALA A 399 -2.70 11.89 -18.68
CA ALA A 399 -3.67 11.05 -19.39
C ALA A 399 -5.00 11.78 -19.68
N GLY A 400 -5.34 12.80 -18.89
CA GLY A 400 -6.52 13.65 -19.08
C GLY A 400 -6.75 14.54 -17.86
N HIS A 401 -7.00 15.83 -18.07
CA HIS A 401 -7.22 16.81 -17.01
C HIS A 401 -8.14 17.94 -17.44
N ILE A 402 -8.62 18.71 -16.47
CA ILE A 402 -9.38 19.95 -16.70
C ILE A 402 -8.41 21.02 -17.20
N ALA A 403 -8.77 21.73 -18.29
CA ALA A 403 -7.92 22.77 -18.87
C ALA A 403 -7.55 23.86 -17.85
N GLU A 404 -6.32 24.36 -17.91
CA GLU A 404 -5.78 25.44 -17.07
C GLU A 404 -5.71 25.13 -15.55
N VAL A 405 -5.94 23.88 -15.13
CA VAL A 405 -5.84 23.43 -13.74
C VAL A 405 -4.40 23.05 -13.39
N GLN A 406 -3.95 23.47 -12.21
CA GLN A 406 -2.60 23.13 -11.74
C GLN A 406 -2.55 21.71 -11.18
N CYS A 407 -1.61 20.90 -11.67
CA CYS A 407 -1.28 19.64 -11.03
C CYS A 407 -0.41 19.89 -9.78
N ARG A 408 -0.88 19.39 -8.63
CA ARG A 408 -0.18 19.43 -7.34
C ARG A 408 -0.46 18.11 -6.62
N ALA A 409 0.26 17.07 -6.99
CA ALA A 409 0.01 15.72 -6.49
C ALA A 409 0.03 15.68 -4.95
N LEU A 410 -0.97 15.00 -4.35
CA LEU A 410 -1.14 14.95 -2.89
C LEU A 410 0.08 14.38 -2.16
N ASP A 411 0.82 13.46 -2.78
CA ASP A 411 2.04 12.85 -2.22
C ASP A 411 3.20 13.85 -2.03
N THR A 412 3.08 15.07 -2.58
CA THR A 412 4.04 16.16 -2.34
C THR A 412 3.68 17.05 -1.15
N PHE A 413 2.46 16.94 -0.59
CA PHE A 413 2.00 17.81 0.50
C PHE A 413 2.73 17.61 1.84
N PRO A 414 3.28 16.44 2.18
CA PRO A 414 4.11 16.27 3.36
C PRO A 414 5.35 17.18 3.41
N GLN A 415 5.93 17.53 2.24
CA GLN A 415 7.03 18.49 2.15
C GLN A 415 6.57 19.95 2.28
N GLY A 416 5.27 20.19 2.29
CA GLY A 416 4.60 21.48 2.42
C GLY A 416 3.44 21.64 1.43
N VAL A 417 2.34 22.21 1.91
CA VAL A 417 1.23 22.52 1.03
C VAL A 417 1.66 23.54 -0.04
N PRO A 418 1.09 23.50 -1.26
CA PRO A 418 1.44 24.45 -2.31
C PRO A 418 1.35 25.90 -1.84
N ALA A 419 2.34 26.70 -2.22
CA ALA A 419 2.33 28.14 -1.93
C ALA A 419 1.23 28.83 -2.78
N MET A 420 0.11 29.15 -2.13
CA MET A 420 -1.05 29.83 -2.72
C MET A 420 -1.53 30.94 -1.80
N ASP A 421 -2.27 31.90 -2.33
CA ASP A 421 -2.91 32.95 -1.54
C ASP A 421 -3.99 32.35 -0.63
N ARG A 422 -3.83 32.48 0.69
CA ARG A 422 -4.72 31.88 1.70
C ARG A 422 -6.12 32.51 1.74
N GLU A 423 -6.26 33.72 1.24
CA GLU A 423 -7.55 34.42 1.20
C GLU A 423 -8.30 34.10 -0.11
N ARG A 424 -7.60 33.62 -1.13
CA ARG A 424 -8.20 33.25 -2.40
C ARG A 424 -8.93 31.94 -2.31
N PRO A 425 -10.15 31.80 -2.85
CA PRO A 425 -10.83 30.51 -2.92
C PRO A 425 -10.03 29.50 -3.71
N VAL A 426 -9.96 28.26 -3.21
CA VAL A 426 -9.30 27.13 -3.89
C VAL A 426 -10.26 25.96 -4.01
N ALA A 427 -10.52 25.49 -5.23
CA ALA A 427 -11.25 24.27 -5.52
C ALA A 427 -10.26 23.12 -5.73
N VAL A 428 -10.44 22.03 -5.02
CA VAL A 428 -9.55 20.88 -5.04
C VAL A 428 -10.30 19.68 -5.59
N HIS A 429 -9.75 19.02 -6.59
CA HIS A 429 -10.29 17.76 -7.08
C HIS A 429 -9.21 16.68 -7.17
N CYS A 430 -9.66 15.43 -7.16
CA CYS A 430 -8.85 14.27 -7.49
C CYS A 430 -9.61 13.37 -8.47
N LYS A 431 -9.41 12.06 -8.44
CA LYS A 431 -10.16 11.12 -9.27
C LYS A 431 -11.64 11.05 -8.86
N SER A 432 -11.95 10.79 -7.57
CA SER A 432 -13.29 10.46 -7.07
C SER A 432 -13.73 11.23 -5.80
N GLY A 433 -12.91 12.17 -5.28
CA GLY A 433 -13.22 12.95 -4.08
C GLY A 433 -12.45 12.54 -2.80
N TYR A 434 -11.83 11.37 -2.75
CA TYR A 434 -11.11 10.88 -1.56
C TYR A 434 -9.82 11.68 -1.28
N ARG A 435 -8.88 11.73 -2.23
CA ARG A 435 -7.60 12.46 -2.10
C ARG A 435 -7.82 13.97 -1.98
N SER A 436 -8.81 14.50 -2.65
CA SER A 436 -9.11 15.93 -2.58
C SER A 436 -9.62 16.35 -1.21
N MET A 437 -10.37 15.51 -0.49
CA MET A 437 -10.76 15.81 0.90
C MET A 437 -9.55 15.82 1.86
N ILE A 438 -8.60 14.88 1.69
CA ILE A 438 -7.33 14.93 2.42
C ILE A 438 -6.62 16.26 2.16
N ALA A 439 -6.47 16.66 0.89
CA ALA A 439 -5.83 17.92 0.51
C ALA A 439 -6.56 19.14 1.06
N CYS A 440 -7.91 19.17 1.02
CA CYS A 440 -8.70 20.24 1.61
C CYS A 440 -8.39 20.41 3.09
N SER A 441 -8.40 19.33 3.87
CA SER A 441 -8.11 19.37 5.31
C SER A 441 -6.68 19.86 5.61
N LEU A 442 -5.70 19.50 4.77
CA LEU A 442 -4.32 19.99 4.89
C LEU A 442 -4.19 21.47 4.56
N LEU A 443 -4.91 21.96 3.54
CA LEU A 443 -4.97 23.40 3.19
C LEU A 443 -5.65 24.23 4.29
N GLU A 444 -6.78 23.75 4.83
CA GLU A 444 -7.47 24.38 5.97
C GLU A 444 -6.56 24.46 7.19
N ARG A 445 -5.85 23.37 7.50
CA ARG A 445 -4.84 23.33 8.59
C ARG A 445 -3.69 24.30 8.35
N ALA A 446 -3.30 24.54 7.09
CA ALA A 446 -2.29 25.52 6.71
C ALA A 446 -2.81 26.97 6.71
N GLY A 447 -4.10 27.18 7.01
CA GLY A 447 -4.72 28.50 7.18
C GLY A 447 -5.45 29.03 5.94
N HIS A 448 -5.69 28.21 4.91
CA HIS A 448 -6.60 28.57 3.81
C HIS A 448 -8.04 28.59 4.31
N ARG A 449 -8.78 29.70 4.03
CA ARG A 449 -10.12 29.92 4.59
C ARG A 449 -11.26 29.50 3.67
N ASN A 450 -11.01 29.49 2.36
CA ASN A 450 -12.02 29.29 1.34
C ASN A 450 -11.68 28.05 0.51
N VAL A 451 -11.71 26.89 1.14
CA VAL A 451 -11.39 25.61 0.49
C VAL A 451 -12.69 24.93 0.04
N LEU A 452 -12.74 24.48 -1.21
CA LEU A 452 -13.88 23.77 -1.78
C LEU A 452 -13.43 22.40 -2.29
N ASN A 453 -14.12 21.34 -1.87
CA ASN A 453 -13.93 20.03 -2.45
C ASN A 453 -14.85 19.84 -3.66
N VAL A 454 -14.30 19.40 -4.79
CA VAL A 454 -15.10 19.08 -5.99
C VAL A 454 -15.64 17.67 -5.85
N ALA A 455 -16.94 17.55 -5.61
CA ALA A 455 -17.62 16.29 -5.40
C ALA A 455 -17.53 15.38 -6.65
N GLY A 456 -17.16 14.11 -6.44
CA GLY A 456 -17.01 13.13 -7.52
C GLY A 456 -15.73 13.28 -8.36
N GLY A 457 -15.00 14.40 -8.22
CA GLY A 457 -13.69 14.60 -8.85
C GLY A 457 -13.70 14.49 -10.37
N PHE A 458 -12.56 14.03 -10.94
CA PHE A 458 -12.39 13.91 -12.39
C PHE A 458 -13.27 12.81 -13.02
N ASP A 459 -13.60 11.74 -12.27
CA ASP A 459 -14.52 10.72 -12.77
C ASP A 459 -15.91 11.31 -13.04
N ALA A 460 -16.43 12.18 -12.16
CA ALA A 460 -17.69 12.87 -12.37
C ALA A 460 -17.60 13.92 -13.48
N TRP A 461 -16.45 14.60 -13.63
CA TRP A 461 -16.18 15.53 -14.72
C TRP A 461 -16.26 14.84 -16.08
N HIS A 462 -15.55 13.72 -16.21
CA HIS A 462 -15.53 12.89 -17.41
C HIS A 462 -16.92 12.30 -17.74
N ALA A 463 -17.60 11.76 -16.72
CA ALA A 463 -18.96 11.21 -16.88
C ALA A 463 -20.01 12.26 -17.28
N ALA A 464 -19.78 13.54 -16.96
CA ALA A 464 -20.61 14.66 -17.38
C ALA A 464 -20.22 15.22 -18.76
N GLU A 465 -19.30 14.58 -19.47
CA GLU A 465 -18.78 14.98 -20.79
C GLU A 465 -18.31 16.46 -20.83
N LEU A 466 -17.72 16.94 -19.71
CA LEU A 466 -17.21 18.29 -19.59
C LEU A 466 -15.84 18.43 -20.28
N PRO A 467 -15.43 19.65 -20.70
CA PRO A 467 -14.19 19.86 -21.45
C PRO A 467 -12.95 19.36 -20.71
N GLU A 468 -12.17 18.48 -21.36
CA GLU A 468 -10.91 17.98 -20.86
C GLU A 468 -9.80 18.08 -21.92
N VAL A 469 -8.57 18.13 -21.46
CA VAL A 469 -7.37 18.12 -22.30
C VAL A 469 -6.48 16.98 -21.87
N ALA A 470 -5.72 16.42 -22.81
CA ALA A 470 -4.69 15.43 -22.54
C ALA A 470 -3.39 15.91 -23.16
N GLU A 471 -2.28 15.73 -22.46
CA GLU A 471 -0.98 15.92 -23.09
C GLU A 471 -0.74 14.79 -24.05
N GLN A 472 -0.49 15.12 -25.32
CA GLN A 472 -0.02 14.09 -26.26
C GLN A 472 1.34 13.63 -25.78
N LEU A 473 1.39 12.45 -25.14
CA LEU A 473 2.65 11.75 -24.91
C LEU A 473 3.34 11.63 -26.27
N ALA A 474 4.41 12.37 -26.46
CA ALA A 474 5.28 12.18 -27.62
C ALA A 474 5.66 10.69 -27.62
N LYS A 475 5.23 9.96 -28.66
CA LYS A 475 5.64 8.58 -28.85
C LYS A 475 7.15 8.58 -28.98
N ALA A 476 7.85 8.23 -27.89
CA ALA A 476 9.28 8.00 -27.88
C ALA A 476 9.61 6.60 -28.41
#